data_a7d305236c5980b3671abf14dcbc3bf7
#
_entry.id   a7d305236c5980b3671abf14dcbc3bf7
#
_cell.length_a   1.000
_cell.length_b   1.000
_cell.length_c   1.000
_cell.angle_alpha   90.00
_cell.angle_beta   90.00
_cell.angle_gamma   90.00
#
_symmetry.space_group_name_H-M   'P 1'
#
loop_
_entity.id
_entity.type
_entity.pdbx_description
1 polymer ?
#
loop_
_entity_poly.entity_id
_entity_poly.type
_entity_poly.pdbx_seq_one_letter_code
_entity_poly.pdbx_strand_id
1 'polypeptide(L)'
;MRILVDIKNLALYGGGIAHWFLPLLAAWISRRSDAHFLLVGPHFNTDFLPRSGNWEHVPLSWPKWLPRPLRHPWYDNVQFPRAVSRLRPDLVMSPYHDVRMPKGVPSVISVHDLCLDELGAIYPRRIRTYYLALLRHNLHRAAFVITVSETSRNKLIERYGVAPDRLGVVYNTPPAAFEEFAEAATIDCFRKRYCSTGRLLFYPGGSEHRKNVARLIQAFFKLAQRDTGLTLLVTGNSDPCWGTVLNELPDALRQRVVFAGRLNDVELRLAYAAADAVVYPSLCEGFGRICLEAMDTGTPLACSDLPVMREVAGDYAHYFDPHNVESICRAADEALSEGRCNPVRDTRFQASSVRASFLLAMDKFQKASL
;
A
#
# COMPACT_ATOMS: atom_id res chain seq x y z
N MET A 1 -15.89 -9.55 -25.62
CA MET A 1 -14.55 -9.86 -25.07
C MET A 1 -14.68 -10.38 -23.64
N ARG A 2 -13.97 -11.46 -23.28
CA ARG A 2 -13.98 -12.04 -21.93
C ARG A 2 -12.71 -11.63 -21.19
N ILE A 3 -12.84 -10.95 -20.06
CA ILE A 3 -11.73 -10.45 -19.25
C ILE A 3 -11.71 -11.20 -17.92
N LEU A 4 -10.65 -11.95 -17.65
CA LEU A 4 -10.47 -12.59 -16.36
C LEU A 4 -9.67 -11.68 -15.44
N VAL A 5 -10.22 -11.40 -14.25
CA VAL A 5 -9.56 -10.60 -13.22
C VAL A 5 -9.29 -11.48 -12.00
N ASP A 6 -8.03 -11.56 -11.60
CA ASP A 6 -7.66 -12.20 -10.33
C ASP A 6 -8.04 -11.30 -9.15
N ILE A 7 -8.85 -11.84 -8.26
CA ILE A 7 -9.31 -11.09 -7.06
C ILE A 7 -8.78 -11.71 -5.75
N LYS A 8 -7.82 -12.64 -5.81
CA LYS A 8 -7.29 -13.33 -4.62
C LYS A 8 -6.88 -12.36 -3.52
N ASN A 9 -6.05 -11.39 -3.86
CA ASN A 9 -5.51 -10.44 -2.89
C ASN A 9 -6.56 -9.41 -2.41
N LEU A 10 -7.55 -9.11 -3.25
CA LEU A 10 -8.67 -8.22 -2.90
C LEU A 10 -9.55 -8.86 -1.82
N ALA A 11 -9.81 -10.16 -1.96
CA ALA A 11 -10.67 -10.92 -1.06
C ALA A 11 -10.00 -11.25 0.28
N LEU A 12 -8.70 -11.54 0.28
CA LEU A 12 -8.00 -12.08 1.45
C LEU A 12 -7.45 -11.00 2.38
N TYR A 13 -6.95 -9.92 1.83
CA TYR A 13 -6.14 -8.97 2.60
C TYR A 13 -6.82 -7.64 2.84
N GLY A 14 -7.75 -7.21 2.00
CA GLY A 14 -8.50 -5.98 2.18
C GLY A 14 -7.63 -4.75 2.44
N GLY A 15 -6.37 -4.75 2.01
CA GLY A 15 -5.39 -3.71 2.33
C GLY A 15 -5.18 -2.71 1.19
N GLY A 16 -4.00 -2.10 1.14
CA GLY A 16 -3.67 -1.06 0.16
C GLY A 16 -3.96 -1.41 -1.30
N ILE A 17 -3.78 -2.70 -1.69
CA ILE A 17 -4.07 -3.16 -3.06
C ILE A 17 -5.58 -3.12 -3.34
N ALA A 18 -6.40 -3.55 -2.39
CA ALA A 18 -7.85 -3.50 -2.53
C ALA A 18 -8.35 -2.05 -2.64
N HIS A 19 -7.90 -1.16 -1.76
CA HIS A 19 -8.23 0.27 -1.82
C HIS A 19 -7.85 0.91 -3.16
N TRP A 20 -6.72 0.52 -3.73
CA TRP A 20 -6.27 1.02 -5.02
C TRP A 20 -7.09 0.45 -6.19
N PHE A 21 -7.27 -0.88 -6.23
CA PHE A 21 -7.78 -1.54 -7.44
C PHE A 21 -9.30 -1.61 -7.53
N LEU A 22 -10.01 -1.73 -6.41
CA LEU A 22 -11.47 -1.91 -6.44
C LEU A 22 -12.22 -0.73 -7.12
N PRO A 23 -11.90 0.55 -6.86
CA PRO A 23 -12.50 1.66 -7.57
C PRO A 23 -12.16 1.68 -9.07
N LEU A 24 -10.94 1.25 -9.43
CA LEU A 24 -10.48 1.15 -10.81
C LEU A 24 -11.21 0.03 -11.56
N LEU A 25 -11.38 -1.12 -10.92
CA LEU A 25 -12.14 -2.26 -11.45
C LEU A 25 -13.60 -1.88 -11.69
N ALA A 26 -14.25 -1.24 -10.72
CA ALA A 26 -15.63 -0.77 -10.88
C ALA A 26 -15.79 0.20 -12.05
N ALA A 27 -14.87 1.15 -12.21
CA ALA A 27 -14.85 2.09 -13.32
C ALA A 27 -14.61 1.38 -14.66
N TRP A 28 -13.73 0.38 -14.68
CA TRP A 28 -13.44 -0.38 -15.91
C TRP A 28 -14.62 -1.23 -16.35
N ILE A 29 -15.28 -1.93 -15.42
CA ILE A 29 -16.52 -2.67 -15.68
C ILE A 29 -17.61 -1.75 -16.24
N SER A 30 -17.82 -0.58 -15.61
CA SER A 30 -18.82 0.39 -16.06
C SER A 30 -18.54 0.95 -17.47
N ARG A 31 -17.27 1.17 -17.81
CA ARG A 31 -16.87 1.70 -19.13
C ARG A 31 -16.96 0.67 -20.25
N ARG A 32 -16.77 -0.63 -19.95
CA ARG A 32 -16.66 -1.71 -20.92
C ARG A 32 -17.91 -2.57 -20.97
N SER A 33 -19.02 -1.99 -21.41
CA SER A 33 -20.28 -2.73 -21.65
C SER A 33 -20.16 -3.82 -22.74
N ASP A 34 -19.17 -3.72 -23.61
CA ASP A 34 -18.82 -4.69 -24.66
C ASP A 34 -18.01 -5.91 -24.15
N ALA A 35 -17.59 -5.89 -22.89
CA ALA A 35 -16.80 -6.95 -22.28
C ALA A 35 -17.56 -7.63 -21.13
N HIS A 36 -17.27 -8.92 -20.92
CA HIS A 36 -17.75 -9.70 -19.79
C HIS A 36 -16.58 -10.01 -18.84
N PHE A 37 -16.70 -9.61 -17.57
CA PHE A 37 -15.66 -9.76 -16.57
C PHE A 37 -15.86 -11.00 -15.71
N LEU A 38 -14.84 -11.86 -15.65
CA LEU A 38 -14.78 -13.05 -14.82
C LEU A 38 -13.91 -12.75 -13.60
N LEU A 39 -14.51 -12.48 -12.45
CA LEU A 39 -13.81 -12.17 -11.21
C LEU A 39 -13.44 -13.47 -10.49
N VAL A 40 -12.21 -13.92 -10.64
CA VAL A 40 -11.75 -15.25 -10.21
C VAL A 40 -11.00 -15.15 -8.89
N GLY A 41 -11.51 -15.83 -7.86
CA GLY A 41 -10.87 -15.84 -6.54
C GLY A 41 -11.82 -16.25 -5.40
N PRO A 42 -11.38 -16.11 -4.13
CA PRO A 42 -12.21 -16.33 -2.97
C PRO A 42 -13.42 -15.37 -2.94
N HIS A 43 -14.42 -15.69 -2.09
CA HIS A 43 -15.54 -14.79 -1.86
C HIS A 43 -15.08 -13.43 -1.32
N PHE A 44 -15.65 -12.36 -1.84
CA PHE A 44 -15.39 -10.99 -1.40
C PHE A 44 -16.68 -10.17 -1.48
N ASN A 45 -16.73 -9.02 -0.80
CA ASN A 45 -17.85 -8.10 -0.90
C ASN A 45 -17.89 -7.48 -2.30
N THR A 46 -19.05 -7.53 -2.95
CA THR A 46 -19.29 -7.01 -4.31
C THR A 46 -20.17 -5.77 -4.35
N ASP A 47 -20.58 -5.22 -3.21
CA ASP A 47 -21.54 -4.11 -3.13
C ASP A 47 -21.06 -2.83 -3.84
N PHE A 48 -19.75 -2.67 -3.97
CA PHE A 48 -19.11 -1.54 -4.69
C PHE A 48 -19.06 -1.73 -6.20
N LEU A 49 -19.37 -2.92 -6.72
CA LEU A 49 -19.37 -3.18 -8.16
C LEU A 49 -20.66 -2.68 -8.83
N PRO A 50 -20.59 -2.23 -10.08
CA PRO A 50 -21.76 -1.78 -10.80
C PRO A 50 -22.74 -2.92 -11.05
N ARG A 51 -24.04 -2.62 -10.97
CA ARG A 51 -25.13 -3.60 -11.26
C ARG A 51 -25.37 -3.78 -12.77
N SER A 52 -24.34 -3.63 -13.59
CA SER A 52 -24.41 -3.65 -15.05
C SER A 52 -24.64 -5.03 -15.67
N GLY A 53 -24.55 -6.11 -14.90
CA GLY A 53 -24.74 -7.49 -15.37
C GLY A 53 -23.64 -8.02 -16.31
N ASN A 54 -22.60 -7.25 -16.58
CA ASN A 54 -21.48 -7.65 -17.45
C ASN A 54 -20.28 -8.22 -16.67
N TRP A 55 -20.51 -8.71 -15.47
CA TRP A 55 -19.51 -9.42 -14.67
C TRP A 55 -20.13 -10.57 -13.89
N GLU A 56 -19.32 -11.56 -13.58
CA GLU A 56 -19.67 -12.67 -12.70
C GLU A 56 -18.51 -13.03 -11.75
N HIS A 57 -18.84 -13.49 -10.56
CA HIS A 57 -17.84 -14.03 -9.64
C HIS A 57 -17.68 -15.53 -9.89
N VAL A 58 -16.46 -15.95 -10.17
CA VAL A 58 -16.06 -17.35 -10.33
C VAL A 58 -15.30 -17.78 -9.07
N PRO A 59 -15.92 -18.47 -8.14
CA PRO A 59 -15.30 -18.89 -6.89
C PRO A 59 -14.09 -19.78 -7.15
N LEU A 60 -12.94 -19.41 -6.61
CA LEU A 60 -11.72 -20.18 -6.67
C LEU A 60 -11.02 -20.10 -5.32
N SER A 61 -10.87 -21.26 -4.66
CA SER A 61 -10.22 -21.36 -3.35
C SER A 61 -9.37 -22.62 -3.28
N TRP A 62 -8.38 -22.62 -2.41
CA TRP A 62 -7.55 -23.80 -2.17
C TRP A 62 -8.28 -24.89 -1.39
N PRO A 63 -7.90 -26.17 -1.54
CA PRO A 63 -8.45 -27.26 -0.76
C PRO A 63 -8.21 -27.06 0.76
N LYS A 64 -9.21 -27.34 1.59
CA LYS A 64 -9.12 -27.16 3.06
C LYS A 64 -8.02 -28.03 3.68
N TRP A 65 -7.76 -29.22 3.12
CA TRP A 65 -6.73 -30.15 3.58
C TRP A 65 -5.29 -29.68 3.29
N LEU A 66 -5.12 -28.68 2.41
CA LEU A 66 -3.80 -28.18 2.03
C LEU A 66 -3.17 -27.39 3.18
N PRO A 67 -1.93 -27.69 3.60
CA PRO A 67 -1.22 -26.94 4.63
C PRO A 67 -1.13 -25.45 4.30
N ARG A 68 -1.28 -24.58 5.31
CA ARG A 68 -1.28 -23.13 5.12
C ARG A 68 -0.14 -22.60 4.24
N PRO A 69 1.15 -23.00 4.44
CA PRO A 69 2.25 -22.47 3.62
C PRO A 69 2.17 -22.82 2.12
N LEU A 70 1.42 -23.88 1.77
CA LEU A 70 1.29 -24.34 0.39
C LEU A 70 0.07 -23.79 -0.35
N ARG A 71 -0.86 -23.12 0.37
CA ARG A 71 -2.12 -22.64 -0.20
C ARG A 71 -1.91 -21.60 -1.30
N HIS A 72 -1.08 -20.57 -1.04
CA HIS A 72 -0.76 -19.55 -2.04
C HIS A 72 0.01 -20.14 -3.22
N PRO A 73 1.14 -20.84 -3.03
CA PRO A 73 1.84 -21.49 -4.15
C PRO A 73 0.96 -22.42 -5.00
N TRP A 74 0.02 -23.13 -4.37
CA TRP A 74 -0.93 -23.98 -5.07
C TRP A 74 -1.91 -23.17 -5.92
N TYR A 75 -2.51 -22.14 -5.34
CA TYR A 75 -3.40 -21.23 -6.08
C TYR A 75 -2.66 -20.62 -7.26
N ASP A 76 -1.51 -20.01 -6.99
CA ASP A 76 -0.75 -19.23 -7.96
C ASP A 76 -0.24 -20.05 -9.15
N ASN A 77 0.20 -21.29 -8.91
CA ASN A 77 0.83 -22.10 -9.95
C ASN A 77 -0.06 -23.22 -10.52
N VAL A 78 -1.16 -23.57 -9.85
CA VAL A 78 -2.00 -24.69 -10.26
C VAL A 78 -3.43 -24.27 -10.52
N GLN A 79 -4.10 -23.71 -9.53
CA GLN A 79 -5.54 -23.44 -9.66
C GLN A 79 -5.84 -22.28 -10.61
N PHE A 80 -5.13 -21.16 -10.45
CA PHE A 80 -5.34 -19.99 -11.29
C PHE A 80 -5.03 -20.31 -12.78
N PRO A 81 -3.88 -20.90 -13.15
CA PRO A 81 -3.64 -21.31 -14.53
C PRO A 81 -4.68 -22.29 -15.09
N ARG A 82 -5.17 -23.24 -14.27
CA ARG A 82 -6.27 -24.15 -14.69
C ARG A 82 -7.58 -23.40 -14.93
N ALA A 83 -7.90 -22.43 -14.08
CA ALA A 83 -9.08 -21.58 -14.27
C ALA A 83 -8.99 -20.79 -15.58
N VAL A 84 -7.83 -20.20 -15.88
CA VAL A 84 -7.58 -19.51 -17.18
C VAL A 84 -7.79 -20.45 -18.35
N SER A 85 -7.20 -21.65 -18.32
CA SER A 85 -7.36 -22.63 -19.40
C SER A 85 -8.79 -23.07 -19.62
N ARG A 86 -9.57 -23.25 -18.53
CA ARG A 86 -10.98 -23.65 -18.58
C ARG A 86 -11.89 -22.55 -19.07
N LEU A 87 -11.68 -21.32 -18.56
CA LEU A 87 -12.53 -20.16 -18.83
C LEU A 87 -12.23 -19.50 -20.17
N ARG A 88 -11.06 -19.75 -20.76
CA ARG A 88 -10.60 -19.23 -22.07
C ARG A 88 -10.86 -17.74 -22.23
N PRO A 89 -10.30 -16.89 -21.34
CA PRO A 89 -10.45 -15.43 -21.47
C PRO A 89 -9.63 -14.91 -22.66
N ASP A 90 -10.05 -13.77 -23.18
CA ASP A 90 -9.31 -13.01 -24.19
C ASP A 90 -8.19 -12.17 -23.54
N LEU A 91 -8.36 -11.83 -22.25
CA LEU A 91 -7.43 -11.05 -21.45
C LEU A 91 -7.41 -11.54 -19.99
N VAL A 92 -6.23 -11.56 -19.39
CA VAL A 92 -6.05 -11.80 -17.94
C VAL A 92 -5.49 -10.53 -17.28
N MET A 93 -6.11 -10.09 -16.18
CA MET A 93 -5.62 -9.00 -15.33
C MET A 93 -5.39 -9.52 -13.91
N SER A 94 -4.19 -9.29 -13.36
CA SER A 94 -3.95 -9.45 -11.93
C SER A 94 -3.50 -8.12 -11.31
N PRO A 95 -4.17 -7.65 -10.24
CA PRO A 95 -3.77 -6.44 -9.53
C PRO A 95 -2.48 -6.63 -8.70
N TYR A 96 -1.85 -7.77 -8.85
CA TYR A 96 -0.55 -8.10 -8.25
C TYR A 96 0.24 -9.05 -9.16
N HIS A 97 1.49 -9.33 -8.83
CA HIS A 97 2.39 -10.14 -9.64
C HIS A 97 2.63 -11.56 -9.10
N ASP A 98 1.80 -12.02 -8.17
CA ASP A 98 1.99 -13.27 -7.42
C ASP A 98 1.26 -14.50 -8.00
N VAL A 99 0.44 -14.33 -9.02
CA VAL A 99 -0.15 -15.46 -9.77
C VAL A 99 0.62 -15.70 -11.07
N ARG A 100 0.83 -16.97 -11.41
CA ARG A 100 1.56 -17.35 -12.63
C ARG A 100 0.76 -16.96 -13.88
N MET A 101 1.30 -16.04 -14.68
CA MET A 101 0.67 -15.63 -15.94
C MET A 101 0.73 -16.74 -16.99
N PRO A 102 -0.39 -16.96 -17.70
CA PRO A 102 -0.49 -18.02 -18.71
C PRO A 102 0.36 -17.70 -19.94
N LYS A 103 0.63 -18.74 -20.75
CA LYS A 103 1.18 -18.59 -22.09
C LYS A 103 0.04 -18.44 -23.10
N GLY A 104 0.20 -17.55 -24.09
CA GLY A 104 -0.71 -17.41 -25.22
C GLY A 104 -2.01 -16.65 -24.93
N VAL A 105 -2.17 -16.07 -23.73
CA VAL A 105 -3.26 -15.15 -23.41
C VAL A 105 -2.64 -13.81 -23.03
N PRO A 106 -3.03 -12.70 -23.69
CA PRO A 106 -2.59 -11.37 -23.29
C PRO A 106 -2.86 -11.14 -21.81
N SER A 107 -1.89 -10.61 -21.09
CA SER A 107 -2.03 -10.42 -19.66
C SER A 107 -1.47 -9.09 -19.19
N VAL A 108 -2.13 -8.49 -18.20
CA VAL A 108 -1.73 -7.29 -17.49
C VAL A 108 -1.48 -7.66 -16.03
N ILE A 109 -0.37 -7.22 -15.48
CA ILE A 109 -0.06 -7.38 -14.06
C ILE A 109 0.21 -6.02 -13.43
N SER A 110 0.03 -5.93 -12.10
CA SER A 110 0.50 -4.78 -11.35
C SER A 110 1.68 -5.15 -10.46
N VAL A 111 2.69 -4.29 -10.43
CA VAL A 111 3.85 -4.39 -9.53
C VAL A 111 3.84 -3.18 -8.61
N HIS A 112 3.46 -3.40 -7.35
CA HIS A 112 3.29 -2.32 -6.37
C HIS A 112 4.60 -1.88 -5.75
N ASP A 113 5.51 -2.80 -5.49
CA ASP A 113 6.85 -2.51 -4.97
C ASP A 113 7.86 -3.59 -5.40
N LEU A 114 9.12 -3.30 -5.17
CA LEU A 114 10.25 -4.22 -5.37
C LEU A 114 11.00 -4.47 -4.05
N CYS A 115 10.34 -4.25 -2.90
CA CYS A 115 10.96 -4.32 -1.58
C CYS A 115 11.55 -5.71 -1.27
N LEU A 116 10.94 -6.77 -1.80
CA LEU A 116 11.47 -8.13 -1.65
C LEU A 116 12.83 -8.31 -2.35
N ASP A 117 13.06 -7.61 -3.45
CA ASP A 117 14.35 -7.58 -4.15
C ASP A 117 15.36 -6.67 -3.46
N GLU A 118 14.95 -5.46 -3.11
CA GLU A 118 15.80 -4.42 -2.53
C GLU A 118 16.28 -4.77 -1.12
N LEU A 119 15.40 -5.31 -0.30
CA LEU A 119 15.67 -5.66 1.09
C LEU A 119 15.85 -7.18 1.28
N GLY A 120 16.36 -7.86 0.27
CA GLY A 120 16.40 -9.31 0.22
C GLY A 120 16.99 -10.02 1.45
N ALA A 121 17.89 -9.36 2.20
CA ALA A 121 18.51 -9.91 3.40
C ALA A 121 17.51 -10.11 4.58
N ILE A 122 16.43 -9.34 4.63
CA ILE A 122 15.43 -9.42 5.70
C ILE A 122 14.34 -10.48 5.47
N TYR A 123 14.30 -11.04 4.26
CA TYR A 123 13.29 -12.05 3.91
C TYR A 123 13.91 -13.47 3.90
N PRO A 124 13.17 -14.50 4.33
CA PRO A 124 13.62 -15.87 4.24
C PRO A 124 13.98 -16.25 2.79
N ARG A 125 15.18 -16.83 2.57
CA ARG A 125 15.70 -17.14 1.22
C ARG A 125 14.70 -17.87 0.33
N ARG A 126 13.96 -18.85 0.89
CA ARG A 126 12.97 -19.64 0.14
C ARG A 126 11.82 -18.78 -0.40
N ILE A 127 11.29 -17.89 0.45
CA ILE A 127 10.22 -16.95 0.09
C ILE A 127 10.72 -15.99 -0.98
N ARG A 128 11.86 -15.37 -0.75
CA ARG A 128 12.49 -14.45 -1.69
C ARG A 128 12.72 -15.10 -3.06
N THR A 129 13.37 -16.27 -3.10
CA THR A 129 13.65 -16.98 -4.36
C THR A 129 12.37 -17.31 -5.13
N TYR A 130 11.34 -17.81 -4.44
CA TYR A 130 10.05 -18.14 -5.05
C TYR A 130 9.39 -16.91 -5.68
N TYR A 131 9.20 -15.83 -4.90
CA TYR A 131 8.49 -14.66 -5.42
C TYR A 131 9.28 -13.89 -6.47
N LEU A 132 10.62 -13.80 -6.36
CA LEU A 132 11.43 -13.18 -7.41
C LEU A 132 11.46 -13.99 -8.70
N ALA A 133 11.46 -15.32 -8.62
CA ALA A 133 11.34 -16.17 -9.80
C ALA A 133 9.97 -15.97 -10.48
N LEU A 134 8.90 -15.85 -9.68
CA LEU A 134 7.56 -15.61 -10.18
C LEU A 134 7.41 -14.20 -10.78
N LEU A 135 7.97 -13.19 -10.13
CA LEU A 135 8.02 -11.82 -10.67
C LEU A 135 8.72 -11.79 -12.03
N ARG A 136 9.92 -12.37 -12.14
CA ARG A 136 10.66 -12.44 -13.42
C ARG A 136 9.87 -13.17 -14.50
N HIS A 137 9.27 -14.31 -14.15
CA HIS A 137 8.41 -15.07 -15.06
C HIS A 137 7.26 -14.20 -15.58
N ASN A 138 6.58 -13.49 -14.67
CA ASN A 138 5.42 -12.67 -15.00
C ASN A 138 5.78 -11.43 -15.81
N LEU A 139 6.89 -10.73 -15.47
CA LEU A 139 7.40 -9.60 -16.25
C LEU A 139 7.77 -9.99 -17.70
N HIS A 140 8.30 -11.21 -17.89
CA HIS A 140 8.58 -11.75 -19.22
C HIS A 140 7.30 -12.09 -20.00
N ARG A 141 6.25 -12.52 -19.31
CA ARG A 141 4.98 -12.99 -19.91
C ARG A 141 3.94 -11.92 -20.12
N ALA A 142 3.83 -10.99 -19.19
CA ALA A 142 2.82 -9.95 -19.24
C ALA A 142 3.01 -9.09 -20.48
N ALA A 143 1.94 -8.86 -21.21
CA ALA A 143 1.95 -7.92 -22.34
C ALA A 143 2.04 -6.48 -21.88
N PHE A 144 1.51 -6.19 -20.66
CA PHE A 144 1.58 -4.86 -20.06
C PHE A 144 1.74 -4.95 -18.54
N VAL A 145 2.48 -4.01 -17.96
CA VAL A 145 2.75 -3.94 -16.53
C VAL A 145 2.35 -2.58 -16.01
N ILE A 146 1.51 -2.57 -14.98
CA ILE A 146 1.12 -1.35 -14.27
C ILE A 146 1.97 -1.25 -13.00
N THR A 147 2.47 -0.07 -12.70
CA THR A 147 3.13 0.22 -11.43
C THR A 147 2.55 1.49 -10.80
N VAL A 148 2.89 1.75 -9.54
CA VAL A 148 2.23 2.79 -8.73
C VAL A 148 3.05 4.06 -8.56
N SER A 149 4.26 4.13 -9.16
CA SER A 149 5.14 5.31 -9.12
C SER A 149 6.11 5.31 -10.30
N GLU A 150 6.62 6.48 -10.69
CA GLU A 150 7.71 6.60 -11.65
C GLU A 150 9.00 5.99 -11.10
N THR A 151 9.23 6.10 -9.80
CA THR A 151 10.33 5.42 -9.11
C THR A 151 10.31 3.91 -9.33
N SER A 152 9.16 3.26 -9.14
CA SER A 152 9.01 1.83 -9.39
C SER A 152 9.11 1.49 -10.88
N ARG A 153 8.59 2.35 -11.76
CA ARG A 153 8.73 2.23 -13.21
C ARG A 153 10.19 2.20 -13.65
N ASN A 154 10.98 3.16 -13.19
CA ASN A 154 12.39 3.24 -13.52
C ASN A 154 13.17 2.01 -13.03
N LYS A 155 12.89 1.54 -11.81
CA LYS A 155 13.47 0.29 -11.28
C LYS A 155 13.13 -0.94 -12.14
N LEU A 156 11.89 -1.04 -12.66
CA LEU A 156 11.48 -2.12 -13.55
C LEU A 156 12.23 -2.08 -14.89
N ILE A 157 12.49 -0.89 -15.43
CA ILE A 157 13.30 -0.72 -16.63
C ILE A 157 14.75 -1.10 -16.35
N GLU A 158 15.38 -0.51 -15.35
CA GLU A 158 16.79 -0.63 -15.06
C GLU A 158 17.20 -2.03 -14.59
N ARG A 159 16.40 -2.64 -13.68
CA ARG A 159 16.77 -3.92 -13.05
C ARG A 159 16.23 -5.16 -13.77
N TYR A 160 15.08 -5.01 -14.44
CA TYR A 160 14.39 -6.14 -15.07
C TYR A 160 14.31 -6.04 -16.59
N GLY A 161 14.78 -4.93 -17.19
CA GLY A 161 14.79 -4.75 -18.63
C GLY A 161 13.39 -4.67 -19.24
N VAL A 162 12.36 -4.25 -18.48
CA VAL A 162 11.01 -4.11 -19.01
C VAL A 162 10.97 -2.93 -19.97
N ALA A 163 10.50 -3.16 -21.19
CA ALA A 163 10.43 -2.11 -22.21
C ALA A 163 9.48 -0.97 -21.77
N PRO A 164 9.88 0.30 -21.94
CA PRO A 164 9.10 1.45 -21.46
C PRO A 164 7.68 1.56 -22.02
N ASP A 165 7.45 1.07 -23.22
CA ASP A 165 6.14 1.03 -23.89
C ASP A 165 5.19 -0.01 -23.29
N ARG A 166 5.73 -1.01 -22.58
CA ARG A 166 4.97 -2.02 -21.83
C ARG A 166 4.68 -1.61 -20.38
N LEU A 167 5.05 -0.40 -19.96
CA LEU A 167 4.87 0.10 -18.61
C LEU A 167 3.88 1.26 -18.56
N GLY A 168 2.96 1.20 -17.60
CA GLY A 168 2.07 2.29 -17.23
C GLY A 168 2.19 2.63 -15.74
N VAL A 169 2.13 3.91 -15.39
CA VAL A 169 2.07 4.37 -14.01
C VAL A 169 0.63 4.74 -13.69
N VAL A 170 0.10 4.14 -12.64
CA VAL A 170 -1.23 4.42 -12.07
C VAL A 170 -1.04 4.62 -10.57
N TYR A 171 -0.98 5.85 -10.15
CA TYR A 171 -0.73 6.25 -8.76
C TYR A 171 -1.79 5.70 -7.79
N ASN A 172 -1.46 5.69 -6.49
CA ASN A 172 -2.46 5.49 -5.44
C ASN A 172 -3.20 6.79 -5.14
N THR A 173 -4.35 6.64 -4.49
CA THR A 173 -5.15 7.73 -3.94
C THR A 173 -5.23 7.58 -2.42
N PRO A 174 -5.43 8.67 -1.67
CA PRO A 174 -5.90 8.57 -0.29
C PRO A 174 -7.25 7.83 -0.24
N PRO A 175 -7.63 7.25 0.91
CA PRO A 175 -8.99 6.76 1.10
C PRO A 175 -10.02 7.88 0.94
N ALA A 176 -11.22 7.56 0.42
CA ALA A 176 -12.28 8.55 0.19
C ALA A 176 -12.66 9.36 1.44
N ALA A 177 -12.55 8.76 2.64
CA ALA A 177 -12.77 9.45 3.90
C ALA A 177 -11.86 10.67 4.11
N PHE A 178 -10.73 10.77 3.40
CA PHE A 178 -9.82 11.91 3.48
C PHE A 178 -10.29 13.12 2.65
N GLU A 179 -11.26 12.96 1.79
CA GLU A 179 -11.88 14.06 1.04
C GLU A 179 -12.76 14.95 1.93
N GLU A 180 -13.28 14.41 3.05
CA GLU A 180 -14.16 15.11 3.98
C GLU A 180 -13.33 15.82 5.06
N PHE A 181 -13.83 16.96 5.58
CA PHE A 181 -13.23 17.64 6.73
C PHE A 181 -13.89 17.15 8.02
N ALA A 182 -13.06 16.80 9.03
CA ALA A 182 -13.58 16.48 10.35
C ALA A 182 -13.77 17.76 11.15
N GLU A 183 -14.86 17.83 11.94
CA GLU A 183 -15.07 18.93 12.87
C GLU A 183 -14.00 18.93 13.97
N ALA A 184 -13.58 20.13 14.38
CA ALA A 184 -12.55 20.31 15.39
C ALA A 184 -12.87 19.61 16.73
N ALA A 185 -14.15 19.60 17.13
CA ALA A 185 -14.61 18.90 18.33
C ALA A 185 -14.41 17.38 18.24
N THR A 186 -14.61 16.78 17.06
CA THR A 186 -14.41 15.35 16.83
C THR A 186 -12.92 15.00 16.85
N ILE A 187 -12.08 15.84 16.27
CA ILE A 187 -10.61 15.67 16.30
C ILE A 187 -10.12 15.76 17.75
N ASP A 188 -10.59 16.75 18.52
CA ASP A 188 -10.19 16.95 19.92
C ASP A 188 -10.65 15.78 20.81
N CYS A 189 -11.85 15.27 20.60
CA CYS A 189 -12.36 14.08 21.28
C CYS A 189 -11.48 12.85 20.98
N PHE A 190 -11.13 12.63 19.71
CA PHE A 190 -10.22 11.56 19.31
C PHE A 190 -8.84 11.70 19.96
N ARG A 191 -8.26 12.92 19.93
CA ARG A 191 -6.97 13.21 20.56
C ARG A 191 -6.96 12.88 22.05
N LYS A 192 -7.97 13.34 22.80
CA LYS A 192 -8.10 13.12 24.26
C LYS A 192 -8.16 11.63 24.63
N ARG A 193 -8.64 10.78 23.74
CA ARG A 193 -8.69 9.32 23.95
C ARG A 193 -7.30 8.70 24.05
N TYR A 194 -6.30 9.24 23.34
CA TYR A 194 -4.96 8.65 23.24
C TYR A 194 -3.86 9.52 23.85
N CYS A 195 -4.05 10.82 23.86
CA CYS A 195 -3.12 11.81 24.40
C CYS A 195 -3.90 12.99 25.00
N SER A 196 -4.11 12.97 26.31
CA SER A 196 -4.87 14.00 27.00
C SER A 196 -4.09 15.32 27.14
N THR A 197 -2.77 15.25 27.22
CA THR A 197 -1.85 16.38 27.38
C THR A 197 -0.56 16.13 26.60
N GLY A 198 0.09 17.20 26.14
CA GLY A 198 1.36 17.10 25.44
C GLY A 198 1.23 16.90 23.93
N ARG A 199 2.34 16.52 23.28
CA ARG A 199 2.45 16.33 21.82
C ARG A 199 2.17 14.90 21.41
N LEU A 200 1.54 14.71 20.26
CA LEU A 200 1.16 13.43 19.69
C LEU A 200 1.94 13.18 18.40
N LEU A 201 2.93 12.29 18.46
CA LEU A 201 3.63 11.77 17.30
C LEU A 201 2.88 10.54 16.78
N PHE A 202 2.53 10.50 15.50
CA PHE A 202 1.74 9.42 14.92
C PHE A 202 2.56 8.55 13.97
N TYR A 203 2.47 7.24 14.15
CA TYR A 203 3.02 6.23 13.25
C TYR A 203 1.90 5.36 12.65
N PRO A 204 1.50 5.57 11.39
CA PRO A 204 0.42 4.83 10.73
C PRO A 204 0.89 3.54 10.05
N GLY A 205 1.99 2.97 10.49
CA GLY A 205 2.58 1.77 9.87
C GLY A 205 2.34 0.49 10.66
N GLY A 206 2.55 -0.64 10.00
CA GLY A 206 2.59 -1.95 10.66
C GLY A 206 3.97 -2.26 11.26
N SER A 207 4.11 -3.50 11.78
CA SER A 207 5.32 -4.00 12.44
C SER A 207 6.29 -4.75 11.52
N GLU A 208 5.99 -4.83 10.21
CA GLU A 208 6.89 -5.49 9.26
C GLU A 208 8.31 -4.93 9.35
N HIS A 209 9.32 -5.79 9.24
CA HIS A 209 10.73 -5.41 9.37
C HIS A 209 11.13 -4.22 8.47
N ARG A 210 10.58 -4.15 7.25
CA ARG A 210 10.83 -3.03 6.33
C ARG A 210 10.29 -1.69 6.84
N LYS A 211 9.37 -1.70 7.79
CA LYS A 211 8.79 -0.49 8.42
C LYS A 211 9.69 0.11 9.50
N ASN A 212 10.79 -0.57 9.84
CA ASN A 212 11.88 -0.03 10.65
C ASN A 212 11.49 0.41 12.07
N VAL A 213 10.57 -0.35 12.69
CA VAL A 213 10.00 -0.04 14.00
C VAL A 213 11.06 0.09 15.09
N ALA A 214 12.13 -0.72 15.04
CA ALA A 214 13.20 -0.67 16.03
C ALA A 214 13.87 0.72 16.09
N ARG A 215 14.22 1.31 14.93
CA ARG A 215 14.80 2.65 14.90
C ARG A 215 13.79 3.74 15.25
N LEU A 216 12.50 3.54 14.90
CA LEU A 216 11.44 4.45 15.34
C LEU A 216 11.41 4.55 16.87
N ILE A 217 11.42 3.41 17.57
CA ILE A 217 11.37 3.40 19.04
C ILE A 217 12.62 4.01 19.65
N GLN A 218 13.80 3.74 19.08
CA GLN A 218 15.04 4.39 19.54
C GLN A 218 14.99 5.91 19.35
N ALA A 219 14.45 6.41 18.23
CA ALA A 219 14.26 7.83 18.00
C ALA A 219 13.22 8.43 18.96
N PHE A 220 12.08 7.77 19.12
CA PHE A 220 11.06 8.17 20.08
C PHE A 220 11.62 8.24 21.52
N PHE A 221 12.40 7.27 21.92
CA PHE A 221 13.06 7.29 23.24
C PHE A 221 13.87 8.57 23.45
N LYS A 222 14.71 8.94 22.48
CA LYS A 222 15.54 10.15 22.57
C LYS A 222 14.70 11.44 22.60
N LEU A 223 13.66 11.52 21.78
CA LEU A 223 12.74 12.64 21.77
C LEU A 223 11.99 12.76 23.11
N ALA A 224 11.49 11.65 23.61
CA ALA A 224 10.70 11.57 24.81
C ALA A 224 11.48 11.86 26.11
N GLN A 225 12.80 11.79 26.09
CA GLN A 225 13.67 12.25 27.18
C GLN A 225 13.71 13.78 27.28
N ARG A 226 13.56 14.49 26.14
CA ARG A 226 13.56 15.95 26.04
C ARG A 226 12.16 16.54 26.20
N ASP A 227 11.13 15.80 25.72
CA ASP A 227 9.73 16.16 25.82
C ASP A 227 8.98 15.15 26.69
N THR A 228 8.74 15.51 27.94
CA THR A 228 8.05 14.65 28.92
C THR A 228 6.57 14.45 28.59
N GLY A 229 5.97 15.27 27.73
CA GLY A 229 4.58 15.16 27.26
C GLY A 229 4.42 14.39 25.94
N LEU A 230 5.50 14.01 25.24
CA LEU A 230 5.41 13.35 23.94
C LEU A 230 4.84 11.95 24.05
N THR A 231 3.80 11.63 23.27
CA THR A 231 3.18 10.31 23.14
C THR A 231 3.37 9.82 21.71
N LEU A 232 3.68 8.53 21.51
CA LEU A 232 3.69 7.87 20.20
C LEU A 232 2.41 7.06 20.02
N LEU A 233 1.56 7.48 19.11
CA LEU A 233 0.37 6.72 18.69
C LEU A 233 0.73 5.80 17.51
N VAL A 234 0.36 4.52 17.61
CA VAL A 234 0.65 3.48 16.62
C VAL A 234 -0.64 2.85 16.15
N THR A 235 -0.83 2.68 14.84
CA THR A 235 -1.95 1.87 14.32
C THR A 235 -1.69 0.38 14.49
N GLY A 236 -2.75 -0.40 14.67
CA GLY A 236 -2.66 -1.85 14.89
C GLY A 236 -2.44 -2.21 16.35
N ASN A 237 -2.28 -3.50 16.59
CA ASN A 237 -2.05 -4.05 17.92
C ASN A 237 -0.56 -4.28 18.16
N SER A 238 -0.16 -4.30 19.42
CA SER A 238 1.16 -4.79 19.81
C SER A 238 1.30 -6.25 19.38
N ASP A 239 2.28 -6.54 18.56
CA ASP A 239 2.69 -7.89 18.18
C ASP A 239 4.07 -8.23 18.76
N PRO A 240 4.57 -9.47 18.59
CA PRO A 240 5.88 -9.86 19.13
C PRO A 240 7.05 -8.98 18.67
N CYS A 241 6.96 -8.38 17.47
CA CYS A 241 7.99 -7.48 16.96
C CYS A 241 8.05 -6.19 17.79
N TRP A 242 6.91 -5.58 18.08
CA TRP A 242 6.80 -4.43 18.99
C TRP A 242 7.23 -4.79 20.41
N GLY A 243 6.76 -5.94 20.91
CA GLY A 243 7.11 -6.41 22.27
C GLY A 243 8.60 -6.49 22.49
N THR A 244 9.35 -7.04 21.55
CA THR A 244 10.83 -7.14 21.64
C THR A 244 11.46 -5.75 21.77
N VAL A 245 11.06 -4.80 20.92
CA VAL A 245 11.66 -3.46 20.92
C VAL A 245 11.24 -2.63 22.13
N LEU A 246 9.96 -2.74 22.55
CA LEU A 246 9.44 -2.00 23.71
C LEU A 246 10.02 -2.47 25.03
N ASN A 247 10.44 -3.75 25.14
CA ASN A 247 11.07 -4.28 26.36
C ASN A 247 12.43 -3.63 26.66
N GLU A 248 13.05 -2.98 25.68
CA GLU A 248 14.28 -2.20 25.86
C GLU A 248 14.03 -0.82 26.49
N LEU A 249 12.75 -0.37 26.55
CA LEU A 249 12.37 0.92 27.11
C LEU A 249 12.12 0.84 28.63
N PRO A 250 12.47 1.90 29.40
CA PRO A 250 11.96 2.10 30.75
C PRO A 250 10.42 2.11 30.78
N ASP A 251 9.82 1.58 31.85
CA ASP A 251 8.36 1.44 31.97
C ASP A 251 7.59 2.76 31.78
N ALA A 252 8.11 3.85 32.33
CA ALA A 252 7.50 5.18 32.17
C ALA A 252 7.44 5.65 30.71
N LEU A 253 8.38 5.22 29.86
CA LEU A 253 8.37 5.56 28.43
C LEU A 253 7.57 4.55 27.60
N ARG A 254 7.56 3.27 28.01
CA ARG A 254 6.74 2.23 27.39
C ARG A 254 5.25 2.59 27.40
N GLN A 255 4.76 3.15 28.52
CA GLN A 255 3.37 3.60 28.68
C GLN A 255 2.99 4.74 27.74
N ARG A 256 3.96 5.47 27.18
CA ARG A 256 3.76 6.56 26.22
C ARG A 256 3.74 6.08 24.77
N VAL A 257 3.91 4.79 24.51
CA VAL A 257 3.66 4.15 23.22
C VAL A 257 2.27 3.52 23.25
N VAL A 258 1.33 4.15 22.55
CA VAL A 258 -0.09 3.81 22.61
C VAL A 258 -0.54 3.14 21.33
N PHE A 259 -1.11 1.95 21.42
CA PHE A 259 -1.65 1.21 20.29
C PHE A 259 -3.14 1.52 20.12
N ALA A 260 -3.50 2.13 18.98
CA ALA A 260 -4.89 2.49 18.67
C ALA A 260 -5.75 1.29 18.23
N GLY A 261 -5.14 0.13 18.03
CA GLY A 261 -5.82 -0.97 17.36
C GLY A 261 -5.99 -0.72 15.86
N ARG A 262 -6.85 -1.53 15.24
CA ARG A 262 -7.22 -1.34 13.83
C ARG A 262 -8.20 -0.16 13.71
N LEU A 263 -7.78 0.88 13.04
CA LEU A 263 -8.59 2.04 12.71
C LEU A 263 -9.27 1.82 11.35
N ASN A 264 -10.54 2.21 11.23
CA ASN A 264 -11.19 2.36 9.92
C ASN A 264 -10.72 3.66 9.25
N ASP A 265 -11.10 3.90 7.99
CA ASP A 265 -10.59 5.05 7.22
C ASP A 265 -10.95 6.41 7.85
N VAL A 266 -12.12 6.52 8.49
CA VAL A 266 -12.55 7.73 9.21
C VAL A 266 -11.70 7.95 10.47
N GLU A 267 -11.52 6.91 11.27
CA GLU A 267 -10.67 6.95 12.47
C GLU A 267 -9.20 7.20 12.11
N LEU A 268 -8.72 6.59 11.01
CA LEU A 268 -7.35 6.82 10.53
C LEU A 268 -7.14 8.30 10.17
N ARG A 269 -8.09 8.89 9.45
CA ARG A 269 -8.07 10.33 9.16
C ARG A 269 -8.08 11.19 10.42
N LEU A 270 -8.90 10.83 11.42
CA LEU A 270 -8.90 11.52 12.71
C LEU A 270 -7.54 11.40 13.42
N ALA A 271 -6.87 10.25 13.34
CA ALA A 271 -5.54 10.05 13.91
C ALA A 271 -4.49 10.99 13.28
N TYR A 272 -4.50 11.10 11.94
CA TYR A 272 -3.68 12.11 11.25
C TYR A 272 -4.04 13.53 11.68
N ALA A 273 -5.34 13.85 11.67
CA ALA A 273 -5.82 15.19 12.04
C ALA A 273 -5.54 15.54 13.50
N ALA A 274 -5.48 14.60 14.41
CA ALA A 274 -5.20 14.81 15.82
C ALA A 274 -3.70 14.86 16.16
N ALA A 275 -2.84 14.31 15.30
CA ALA A 275 -1.40 14.26 15.53
C ALA A 275 -0.73 15.63 15.30
N ASP A 276 0.32 15.92 16.06
CA ASP A 276 1.17 17.11 15.86
C ASP A 276 2.18 16.85 14.72
N ALA A 277 2.62 15.60 14.55
CA ALA A 277 3.43 15.17 13.40
C ALA A 277 3.24 13.68 13.12
N VAL A 278 3.51 13.29 11.87
CA VAL A 278 3.62 11.90 11.43
C VAL A 278 5.09 11.54 11.25
N VAL A 279 5.49 10.35 11.70
CA VAL A 279 6.83 9.81 11.45
C VAL A 279 6.75 8.48 10.69
N TYR A 280 7.51 8.35 9.59
CA TYR A 280 7.44 7.15 8.75
C TYR A 280 8.83 6.68 8.28
N PRO A 281 9.54 5.84 9.08
CA PRO A 281 10.92 5.47 8.84
C PRO A 281 11.10 4.22 7.96
N SER A 282 10.21 3.98 7.00
CA SER A 282 10.26 2.80 6.13
C SER A 282 11.57 2.70 5.36
N LEU A 283 12.10 1.48 5.23
CA LEU A 283 13.34 1.19 4.48
C LEU A 283 13.09 1.02 2.97
N CYS A 284 11.87 0.71 2.60
CA CYS A 284 11.47 0.52 1.20
C CYS A 284 9.97 0.67 1.03
N GLU A 285 9.56 1.38 0.00
CA GLU A 285 8.17 1.54 -0.41
C GLU A 285 8.05 1.55 -1.93
N GLY A 286 6.87 1.18 -2.41
CA GLY A 286 6.55 1.30 -3.83
C GLY A 286 5.84 2.60 -4.17
N PHE A 287 5.18 3.25 -3.17
CA PHE A 287 4.49 4.51 -3.38
C PHE A 287 4.64 5.49 -2.21
N GLY A 288 4.25 5.11 -0.98
CA GLY A 288 4.25 6.05 0.15
C GLY A 288 2.89 6.72 0.36
N ARG A 289 1.79 5.94 0.36
CA ARG A 289 0.43 6.46 0.58
C ARG A 289 0.31 7.31 1.85
N ILE A 290 1.09 6.99 2.88
CA ILE A 290 1.16 7.73 4.14
C ILE A 290 1.53 9.21 3.93
N CYS A 291 2.35 9.51 2.92
CA CYS A 291 2.66 10.90 2.57
C CYS A 291 1.39 11.64 2.11
N LEU A 292 0.58 11.02 1.24
CA LEU A 292 -0.68 11.63 0.79
C LEU A 292 -1.66 11.84 1.94
N GLU A 293 -1.77 10.87 2.85
CA GLU A 293 -2.66 10.92 4.01
C GLU A 293 -2.26 12.08 4.96
N ALA A 294 -0.96 12.28 5.17
CA ALA A 294 -0.44 13.41 5.94
C ALA A 294 -0.69 14.76 5.23
N MET A 295 -0.40 14.84 3.94
CA MET A 295 -0.63 16.03 3.11
C MET A 295 -2.12 16.44 3.07
N ASP A 296 -3.02 15.47 2.87
CA ASP A 296 -4.47 15.72 2.81
C ASP A 296 -5.05 16.25 4.14
N THR A 297 -4.43 15.89 5.25
CA THR A 297 -4.85 16.35 6.58
C THR A 297 -4.08 17.58 7.08
N GLY A 298 -3.07 18.04 6.34
CA GLY A 298 -2.20 19.15 6.77
C GLY A 298 -1.34 18.79 7.98
N THR A 299 -1.02 17.51 8.19
CA THR A 299 -0.23 17.06 9.33
C THR A 299 1.25 17.05 8.95
N PRO A 300 2.15 17.74 9.67
CA PRO A 300 3.58 17.75 9.40
C PRO A 300 4.13 16.32 9.31
N LEU A 301 5.02 16.06 8.34
CA LEU A 301 5.51 14.74 8.01
C LEU A 301 7.03 14.66 8.12
N ALA A 302 7.53 13.73 8.91
CA ALA A 302 8.91 13.26 8.85
C ALA A 302 8.93 11.87 8.22
N CYS A 303 9.64 11.70 7.09
CA CYS A 303 9.71 10.39 6.42
C CYS A 303 11.12 10.09 5.90
N SER A 304 11.34 8.81 5.60
CA SER A 304 12.60 8.33 5.03
C SER A 304 12.91 9.03 3.71
N ASP A 305 14.16 9.40 3.51
CA ASP A 305 14.67 9.95 2.25
C ASP A 305 14.79 8.85 1.19
N LEU A 306 13.63 8.43 0.68
CA LEU A 306 13.52 7.47 -0.42
C LEU A 306 13.05 8.21 -1.69
N PRO A 307 13.53 7.83 -2.89
CA PRO A 307 13.11 8.48 -4.14
C PRO A 307 11.60 8.56 -4.30
N VAL A 308 10.87 7.50 -3.92
CA VAL A 308 9.41 7.47 -4.01
C VAL A 308 8.73 8.41 -3.00
N MET A 309 9.31 8.62 -1.82
CA MET A 309 8.77 9.59 -0.85
C MET A 309 8.94 11.02 -1.38
N ARG A 310 10.08 11.31 -2.00
CA ARG A 310 10.30 12.60 -2.67
C ARG A 310 9.39 12.80 -3.89
N GLU A 311 9.10 11.74 -4.66
CA GLU A 311 8.15 11.77 -5.78
C GLU A 311 6.74 12.17 -5.33
N VAL A 312 6.32 11.67 -4.15
CA VAL A 312 4.97 11.86 -3.64
C VAL A 312 4.84 13.12 -2.79
N ALA A 313 5.72 13.33 -1.82
CA ALA A 313 5.61 14.42 -0.85
C ALA A 313 6.35 15.70 -1.27
N GLY A 314 7.29 15.64 -2.24
CA GLY A 314 8.01 16.83 -2.69
C GLY A 314 8.65 17.58 -1.53
N ASP A 315 8.37 18.87 -1.42
CA ASP A 315 8.89 19.73 -0.36
C ASP A 315 8.04 19.74 0.92
N TYR A 316 6.98 18.92 0.98
CA TYR A 316 6.09 18.86 2.14
C TYR A 316 6.72 18.17 3.35
N ALA A 317 7.67 17.26 3.16
CA ALA A 317 8.19 16.40 4.22
C ALA A 317 9.58 16.80 4.71
N HIS A 318 9.84 16.59 6.00
CA HIS A 318 11.17 16.56 6.58
C HIS A 318 11.79 15.19 6.33
N TYR A 319 12.82 15.13 5.51
CA TYR A 319 13.46 13.89 5.09
C TYR A 319 14.62 13.48 6.00
N PHE A 320 14.75 12.18 6.23
CA PHE A 320 15.83 11.62 7.03
C PHE A 320 16.39 10.32 6.46
N ASP A 321 17.64 10.02 6.80
CA ASP A 321 18.24 8.71 6.58
C ASP A 321 17.57 7.67 7.52
N PRO A 322 16.83 6.67 6.99
CA PRO A 322 16.16 5.67 7.82
C PRO A 322 17.11 4.73 8.57
N HIS A 323 18.40 4.74 8.25
CA HIS A 323 19.42 3.95 8.93
C HIS A 323 20.06 4.70 10.11
N ASN A 324 19.81 6.00 10.24
CA ASN A 324 20.40 6.87 11.25
C ASN A 324 19.34 7.39 12.25
N VAL A 325 19.39 6.91 13.48
CA VAL A 325 18.44 7.29 14.55
C VAL A 325 18.47 8.79 14.84
N GLU A 326 19.64 9.44 14.82
CA GLU A 326 19.74 10.89 15.06
C GLU A 326 19.10 11.70 13.93
N SER A 327 19.22 11.21 12.68
CA SER A 327 18.54 11.82 11.53
C SER A 327 17.01 11.73 11.67
N ILE A 328 16.50 10.55 12.12
CA ILE A 328 15.06 10.37 12.42
C ILE A 328 14.60 11.33 13.52
N CYS A 329 15.38 11.42 14.62
CA CYS A 329 15.08 12.32 15.74
C CYS A 329 14.96 13.77 15.28
N ARG A 330 15.96 14.26 14.52
CA ARG A 330 16.00 15.65 14.06
C ARG A 330 14.79 15.97 13.19
N ALA A 331 14.53 15.18 12.16
CA ALA A 331 13.40 15.43 11.26
C ALA A 331 12.04 15.32 11.96
N ALA A 332 11.89 14.39 12.91
CA ALA A 332 10.67 14.27 13.70
C ALA A 332 10.48 15.47 14.64
N ASP A 333 11.56 16.02 15.21
CA ASP A 333 11.51 17.22 16.06
C ASP A 333 11.20 18.47 15.24
N GLU A 334 11.77 18.60 14.05
CA GLU A 334 11.44 19.65 13.07
C GLU A 334 9.95 19.60 12.70
N ALA A 335 9.43 18.44 12.33
CA ALA A 335 8.01 18.25 12.02
C ALA A 335 7.09 18.56 13.23
N LEU A 336 7.46 18.12 14.44
CA LEU A 336 6.72 18.43 15.67
C LEU A 336 6.73 19.94 16.02
N SER A 337 7.70 20.70 15.53
CA SER A 337 7.88 22.13 15.81
C SER A 337 7.24 23.02 14.74
N GLU A 338 6.95 22.49 13.55
CA GLU A 338 6.41 23.27 12.42
C GLU A 338 4.97 23.73 12.66
N GLY A 339 4.19 22.95 13.40
CA GLY A 339 2.76 23.17 13.54
C GLY A 339 1.98 22.70 12.32
N ARG A 340 0.65 22.85 12.34
CA ARG A 340 -0.18 22.36 11.26
C ARG A 340 0.02 23.13 9.96
N CYS A 341 0.18 22.37 8.87
CA CYS A 341 0.28 22.90 7.53
C CYS A 341 -1.11 23.05 6.88
N ASN A 342 -1.19 23.80 5.80
CA ASN A 342 -2.36 23.76 4.94
C ASN A 342 -2.42 22.38 4.23
N PRO A 343 -3.60 21.75 4.11
CA PRO A 343 -3.76 20.53 3.33
C PRO A 343 -3.30 20.74 1.88
N VAL A 344 -2.52 19.79 1.38
CA VAL A 344 -2.02 19.80 0.01
C VAL A 344 -2.63 18.63 -0.75
N ARG A 345 -3.41 18.90 -1.79
CA ARG A 345 -4.07 17.93 -2.65
C ARG A 345 -3.52 18.01 -4.06
N ASP A 346 -2.52 17.19 -4.34
CA ASP A 346 -1.94 17.12 -5.70
C ASP A 346 -2.92 16.43 -6.66
N THR A 347 -3.17 17.08 -7.79
CA THR A 347 -4.09 16.59 -8.82
C THR A 347 -3.68 15.24 -9.41
N ARG A 348 -2.38 14.90 -9.39
CA ARG A 348 -1.87 13.60 -9.83
C ARG A 348 -2.49 12.43 -9.07
N PHE A 349 -2.79 12.62 -7.79
CA PHE A 349 -3.24 11.59 -6.85
C PHE A 349 -4.75 11.62 -6.58
N GLN A 350 -5.48 12.50 -7.22
CA GLN A 350 -6.94 12.54 -7.12
C GLN A 350 -7.57 11.31 -7.78
N ALA A 351 -8.64 10.80 -7.20
CA ALA A 351 -9.35 9.61 -7.68
C ALA A 351 -9.75 9.69 -9.16
N SER A 352 -10.16 10.87 -9.63
CA SER A 352 -10.49 11.13 -11.04
C SER A 352 -9.30 10.95 -11.97
N SER A 353 -8.15 11.54 -11.62
CA SER A 353 -6.90 11.48 -12.39
C SER A 353 -6.33 10.08 -12.44
N VAL A 354 -6.30 9.39 -11.29
CA VAL A 354 -5.82 8.01 -11.19
C VAL A 354 -6.71 7.05 -11.98
N ARG A 355 -8.04 7.24 -11.91
CA ARG A 355 -9.00 6.48 -12.72
C ARG A 355 -8.80 6.71 -14.22
N ALA A 356 -8.62 7.96 -14.64
CA ALA A 356 -8.37 8.30 -16.03
C ALA A 356 -7.07 7.66 -16.53
N SER A 357 -5.99 7.73 -15.74
CA SER A 357 -4.69 7.10 -16.05
C SER A 357 -4.80 5.59 -16.21
N PHE A 358 -5.53 4.92 -15.32
CA PHE A 358 -5.77 3.48 -15.42
C PHE A 358 -6.55 3.12 -16.70
N LEU A 359 -7.65 3.80 -16.96
CA LEU A 359 -8.47 3.53 -18.15
C LEU A 359 -7.69 3.77 -19.44
N LEU A 360 -6.88 4.84 -19.48
CA LEU A 360 -5.98 5.12 -20.60
C LEU A 360 -4.93 4.04 -20.80
N ALA A 361 -4.32 3.55 -19.72
CA ALA A 361 -3.37 2.46 -19.76
C ALA A 361 -4.00 1.18 -20.32
N MET A 362 -5.21 0.84 -19.91
CA MET A 362 -5.95 -0.31 -20.41
C MET A 362 -6.36 -0.16 -21.89
N ASP A 363 -6.80 1.03 -22.31
CA ASP A 363 -7.14 1.34 -23.71
C ASP A 363 -5.88 1.24 -24.61
N LYS A 364 -4.73 1.77 -24.15
CA LYS A 364 -3.45 1.71 -24.87
C LYS A 364 -2.98 0.27 -25.04
N PHE A 365 -3.05 -0.52 -23.98
CA PHE A 365 -2.71 -1.93 -24.03
C PHE A 365 -3.58 -2.70 -25.04
N GLN A 366 -4.90 -2.49 -25.04
CA GLN A 366 -5.81 -3.19 -25.95
C GLN A 366 -5.55 -2.87 -27.41
N LYS A 367 -5.25 -1.61 -27.74
CA LYS A 367 -4.90 -1.20 -29.13
C LYS A 367 -3.60 -1.83 -29.63
N ALA A 368 -2.67 -2.13 -28.72
CA ALA A 368 -1.39 -2.77 -29.05
C ALA A 368 -1.50 -4.30 -29.15
N SER A 369 -2.56 -4.90 -28.58
CA SER A 369 -2.77 -6.36 -28.53
C SER A 369 -3.76 -6.90 -29.56
N LEU A 370 -4.46 -6.04 -30.29
CA LEU A 370 -5.32 -6.30 -31.43
C LEU A 370 -4.56 -5.98 -32.73
#